data_911a5bcc597dbfab697a5b57b15176e8
#
_entry.id   911a5bcc597dbfab697a5b57b15176e8
#
_cell.length_a   1.000
_cell.length_b   1.000
_cell.length_c   1.000
_cell.angle_alpha   90.00
_cell.angle_beta   90.00
_cell.angle_gamma   90.00
#
_symmetry.space_group_name_H-M   'P 1'
#
loop_
_entity.id
_entity.type
_entity.pdbx_description
1 polymer ?
#
loop_
_entity_poly.entity_id
_entity_poly.type
_entity_poly.pdbx_seq_one_letter_code
_entity_poly.pdbx_strand_id
1 'polypeptide(L)'
;RDRLGTYPLADDVQILDTYESCTPIRIYPDRLKGVKFDGNMVRFYALNAQGEISHLILNDVTGDLHQYGVITSVEELDLGTMMGISSSYTYDVGGQKLTFGSTNAIYNLKVGPCQIKMEGPNAVERLYNLSERKLDSVSGSTAVGTNNQKYTLSDNVAVYVYEGGEYQLSSLARISGGNYSLTGWYDKDESAGGRIRVIIAR
;
A
#
# COMPACT_ATOMS: atom_id res chain seq x y z
N ARG A 1 21.24 -15.34 11.37
CA ARG A 1 20.45 -15.98 10.34
C ARG A 1 18.96 -15.68 10.55
N ASP A 2 18.25 -15.29 9.50
CA ASP A 2 16.83 -14.95 9.58
C ASP A 2 15.98 -16.19 9.90
N ARG A 3 14.92 -16.00 10.66
CA ARG A 3 14.02 -17.06 11.12
C ARG A 3 12.56 -16.63 11.00
N LEU A 4 11.71 -17.58 10.72
CA LEU A 4 10.27 -17.44 10.85
C LEU A 4 9.76 -18.43 11.91
N GLY A 5 9.40 -17.91 13.07
CA GLY A 5 9.11 -18.77 14.22
C GLY A 5 10.33 -19.59 14.64
N THR A 6 10.16 -20.88 14.71
CA THR A 6 11.22 -21.82 15.09
C THR A 6 12.15 -22.22 13.94
N TYR A 7 11.72 -21.98 12.69
CA TYR A 7 12.47 -22.41 11.50
C TYR A 7 13.40 -21.33 10.97
N PRO A 8 14.66 -21.65 10.70
CA PRO A 8 15.53 -20.74 9.97
C PRO A 8 15.11 -20.67 8.48
N LEU A 9 15.39 -19.55 7.85
CA LEU A 9 15.23 -19.42 6.39
C LEU A 9 16.48 -19.99 5.71
N ALA A 10 16.28 -20.73 4.63
CA ALA A 10 17.39 -21.15 3.75
C ALA A 10 18.00 -19.92 3.07
N ASP A 11 19.29 -19.99 2.74
CA ASP A 11 19.98 -18.88 2.07
C ASP A 11 19.39 -18.58 0.68
N ASP A 12 18.82 -19.59 0.04
CA ASP A 12 18.18 -19.53 -1.28
C ASP A 12 16.63 -19.57 -1.19
N VAL A 13 16.07 -19.20 -0.06
CA VAL A 13 14.62 -19.23 0.16
C VAL A 13 13.84 -18.50 -0.94
N GLN A 14 12.80 -19.14 -1.44
CA GLN A 14 11.88 -18.58 -2.43
C GLN A 14 10.63 -18.09 -1.71
N ILE A 15 10.37 -16.79 -1.78
CA ILE A 15 9.23 -16.17 -1.10
C ILE A 15 8.35 -15.48 -2.14
N LEU A 16 7.06 -15.79 -2.13
CA LEU A 16 6.05 -15.10 -2.94
C LEU A 16 4.99 -14.48 -2.02
N ASP A 17 4.61 -13.25 -2.31
CA ASP A 17 3.39 -12.67 -1.76
C ASP A 17 2.26 -12.81 -2.77
N THR A 18 1.08 -13.19 -2.30
CA THR A 18 -0.08 -13.54 -3.13
C THR A 18 -1.34 -12.92 -2.56
N TYR A 19 -2.29 -12.62 -3.42
CA TYR A 19 -3.65 -12.24 -3.04
C TYR A 19 -4.61 -12.52 -4.19
N GLU A 20 -5.68 -13.27 -3.91
CA GLU A 20 -6.72 -13.62 -4.90
C GLU A 20 -6.12 -14.03 -6.25
N SER A 21 -6.56 -13.43 -7.34
CA SER A 21 -6.06 -13.69 -8.69
C SER A 21 -4.95 -12.73 -9.14
N CYS A 22 -4.39 -11.93 -8.24
CA CYS A 22 -3.25 -11.08 -8.55
C CYS A 22 -2.04 -11.92 -8.96
N THR A 23 -1.24 -11.40 -9.88
CA THR A 23 0.04 -12.02 -10.21
C THR A 23 0.93 -12.04 -8.97
N PRO A 24 1.39 -13.21 -8.51
CA PRO A 24 2.29 -13.30 -7.36
C PRO A 24 3.57 -12.48 -7.57
N ILE A 25 4.06 -11.87 -6.48
CA ILE A 25 5.32 -11.12 -6.52
C ILE A 25 6.39 -11.81 -5.70
N ARG A 26 7.61 -11.77 -6.20
CA ARG A 26 8.79 -12.26 -5.48
C ARG A 26 9.15 -11.29 -4.36
N ILE A 27 9.30 -11.85 -3.14
CA ILE A 27 9.74 -11.13 -1.95
C ILE A 27 11.11 -11.63 -1.52
N TYR A 28 11.97 -10.72 -1.09
CA TYR A 28 13.26 -11.06 -0.48
C TYR A 28 13.18 -10.90 1.03
N PRO A 29 13.99 -11.64 1.81
CA PRO A 29 13.90 -11.62 3.28
C PRO A 29 13.95 -10.23 3.91
N ASP A 30 14.73 -9.31 3.35
CA ASP A 30 14.84 -7.93 3.86
C ASP A 30 13.49 -7.17 3.85
N ARG A 31 12.61 -7.49 2.90
CA ARG A 31 11.26 -6.88 2.84
C ARG A 31 10.41 -7.24 4.06
N LEU A 32 10.68 -8.37 4.66
CA LEU A 32 9.93 -8.92 5.80
C LEU A 32 10.57 -8.62 7.15
N LYS A 33 11.70 -7.94 7.16
CA LYS A 33 12.43 -7.61 8.39
C LYS A 33 11.57 -6.71 9.29
N GLY A 34 11.41 -7.12 10.55
CA GLY A 34 10.59 -6.42 11.53
C GLY A 34 9.09 -6.70 11.43
N VAL A 35 8.64 -7.47 10.44
CA VAL A 35 7.24 -7.89 10.34
C VAL A 35 6.92 -8.91 11.43
N LYS A 36 5.83 -8.67 12.13
CA LYS A 36 5.27 -9.61 13.11
C LYS A 36 4.27 -10.52 12.41
N PHE A 37 4.63 -11.77 12.25
CA PHE A 37 3.81 -12.75 11.57
C PHE A 37 2.75 -13.36 12.50
N ASP A 38 1.57 -13.61 11.92
CA ASP A 38 0.54 -14.48 12.47
C ASP A 38 0.21 -15.59 11.46
N GLY A 39 -0.61 -16.56 11.89
CA GLY A 39 -0.95 -17.71 11.06
C GLY A 39 -1.73 -17.40 9.79
N ASN A 40 -2.41 -16.24 9.72
CA ASN A 40 -3.18 -15.84 8.54
C ASN A 40 -2.30 -15.27 7.44
N MET A 41 -1.08 -14.87 7.77
CA MET A 41 -0.13 -14.29 6.83
C MET A 41 0.59 -15.33 5.98
N VAL A 42 0.58 -16.60 6.37
CA VAL A 42 1.27 -17.69 5.67
C VAL A 42 0.26 -18.64 5.07
N ARG A 43 0.29 -18.77 3.74
CA ARG A 43 -0.54 -19.76 3.02
C ARG A 43 0.11 -21.13 2.95
N PHE A 44 1.43 -21.16 2.77
CA PHE A 44 2.19 -22.37 2.56
C PHE A 44 3.67 -22.16 2.90
N TYR A 45 4.31 -23.21 3.42
CA TYR A 45 5.75 -23.26 3.51
C TYR A 45 6.26 -24.69 3.29
N ALA A 46 7.49 -24.83 2.83
CA ALA A 46 8.16 -26.10 2.70
C ALA A 46 9.55 -26.02 3.33
N LEU A 47 9.99 -27.15 3.90
CA LEU A 47 11.32 -27.28 4.49
C LEU A 47 12.23 -28.06 3.55
N ASN A 48 13.51 -27.70 3.54
CA ASN A 48 14.56 -28.50 2.91
C ASN A 48 15.03 -29.63 3.82
N ALA A 49 16.00 -30.41 3.35
CA ALA A 49 16.55 -31.55 4.11
C ALA A 49 17.23 -31.13 5.43
N GLN A 50 17.63 -29.86 5.57
CA GLN A 50 18.25 -29.30 6.76
C GLN A 50 17.23 -28.72 7.76
N GLY A 51 15.92 -28.83 7.45
CA GLY A 51 14.86 -28.29 8.29
C GLY A 51 14.72 -26.77 8.20
N GLU A 52 15.17 -26.16 7.11
CA GLU A 52 15.07 -24.74 6.85
C GLU A 52 13.94 -24.46 5.86
N ILE A 53 13.29 -23.29 5.99
CA ILE A 53 12.25 -22.90 5.06
C ILE A 53 12.89 -22.62 3.69
N SER A 54 12.56 -23.44 2.71
CA SER A 54 13.02 -23.31 1.33
C SER A 54 12.03 -22.55 0.45
N HIS A 55 10.74 -22.65 0.74
CA HIS A 55 9.65 -21.99 0.03
C HIS A 55 8.65 -21.41 1.01
N LEU A 56 8.19 -20.20 0.75
CA LEU A 56 7.22 -19.51 1.59
C LEU A 56 6.23 -18.75 0.69
N ILE A 57 4.95 -19.03 0.85
CA ILE A 57 3.88 -18.33 0.16
C ILE A 57 3.08 -17.54 1.20
N LEU A 58 3.02 -16.23 1.01
CA LEU A 58 2.38 -15.29 1.89
C LEU A 58 1.01 -14.86 1.37
N ASN A 59 0.18 -14.38 2.27
CA ASN A 59 -1.17 -13.89 2.02
C ASN A 59 -1.23 -12.38 2.26
N ASP A 60 -0.98 -11.59 1.20
CA ASP A 60 -1.07 -10.13 1.20
C ASP A 60 -0.35 -9.47 2.40
N VAL A 61 0.86 -9.91 2.65
CA VAL A 61 1.64 -9.42 3.79
C VAL A 61 2.25 -8.07 3.51
N THR A 62 2.75 -7.86 2.29
CA THR A 62 3.49 -6.64 1.96
C THR A 62 2.60 -5.49 1.48
N GLY A 63 1.41 -5.77 0.96
CA GLY A 63 0.60 -4.77 0.28
C GLY A 63 1.17 -4.31 -1.07
N ASP A 64 2.31 -4.85 -1.50
CA ASP A 64 2.99 -4.45 -2.74
C ASP A 64 2.25 -4.95 -4.00
N LEU A 65 1.28 -5.84 -3.84
CA LEU A 65 0.40 -6.32 -4.92
C LEU A 65 -0.64 -5.30 -5.38
N HIS A 66 -0.91 -4.29 -4.57
CA HIS A 66 -1.96 -3.31 -4.80
C HIS A 66 -1.41 -2.04 -5.45
N GLN A 67 -2.33 -1.20 -5.94
CA GLN A 67 -2.00 0.11 -6.48
C GLN A 67 -2.25 1.20 -5.43
N TYR A 68 -1.63 2.35 -5.62
CA TYR A 68 -1.72 3.48 -4.69
C TYR A 68 -1.81 4.79 -5.48
N GLY A 69 -2.69 5.66 -5.05
CA GLY A 69 -2.93 6.94 -5.71
C GLY A 69 -3.78 7.85 -4.86
N VAL A 70 -4.62 8.64 -5.50
CA VAL A 70 -5.42 9.68 -4.84
C VAL A 70 -6.86 9.63 -5.34
N ILE A 71 -7.83 9.57 -4.41
CA ILE A 71 -9.24 9.79 -4.72
C ILE A 71 -9.43 11.29 -4.93
N THR A 72 -9.97 11.66 -6.09
CA THR A 72 -10.20 13.05 -6.47
C THR A 72 -11.65 13.47 -6.40
N SER A 73 -12.59 12.50 -6.42
CA SER A 73 -14.04 12.77 -6.36
C SER A 73 -14.76 11.60 -5.69
N VAL A 74 -15.76 11.92 -4.88
CA VAL A 74 -16.59 10.95 -4.16
C VAL A 74 -18.06 11.27 -4.42
N GLU A 75 -18.81 10.30 -4.92
CA GLU A 75 -20.27 10.35 -5.07
C GLU A 75 -20.88 9.15 -4.36
N GLU A 76 -21.61 9.40 -3.29
CA GLU A 76 -22.26 8.36 -2.49
C GLU A 76 -23.74 8.72 -2.32
N LEU A 77 -24.63 7.83 -2.78
CA LEU A 77 -26.06 8.00 -2.74
C LEU A 77 -26.70 6.82 -1.99
N ASP A 78 -27.38 7.15 -0.92
CA ASP A 78 -28.28 6.23 -0.24
C ASP A 78 -29.72 6.71 -0.47
N LEU A 79 -30.41 6.03 -1.39
CA LEU A 79 -31.79 6.35 -1.78
C LEU A 79 -32.81 5.57 -0.95
N GLY A 80 -32.37 4.91 0.11
CA GLY A 80 -33.19 4.09 0.99
C GLY A 80 -33.48 2.70 0.45
N THR A 81 -34.25 1.93 1.21
CA THR A 81 -34.49 0.50 0.95
C THR A 81 -35.21 0.18 -0.38
N MET A 82 -35.94 1.13 -0.94
CA MET A 82 -36.68 0.92 -2.17
C MET A 82 -35.90 1.29 -3.45
N MET A 83 -34.92 2.20 -3.35
CA MET A 83 -34.17 2.73 -4.50
C MET A 83 -32.70 2.34 -4.50
N GLY A 84 -32.24 1.72 -3.42
CA GLY A 84 -30.89 1.16 -3.30
C GLY A 84 -29.81 2.18 -2.95
N ILE A 85 -28.58 1.69 -2.97
CA ILE A 85 -27.36 2.44 -2.66
C ILE A 85 -26.46 2.43 -3.90
N SER A 86 -25.80 3.53 -4.15
CA SER A 86 -24.74 3.57 -5.15
C SER A 86 -23.58 4.43 -4.70
N SER A 87 -22.39 4.08 -5.13
CA SER A 87 -21.18 4.86 -4.91
C SER A 87 -20.33 4.89 -6.15
N SER A 88 -19.66 6.01 -6.37
CA SER A 88 -18.70 6.20 -7.45
C SER A 88 -17.53 7.05 -6.97
N TYR A 89 -16.33 6.57 -7.22
CA TYR A 89 -15.09 7.21 -6.79
C TYR A 89 -14.20 7.41 -8.00
N THR A 90 -13.82 8.64 -8.27
CA THR A 90 -12.80 8.96 -9.27
C THR A 90 -11.46 9.03 -8.56
N TYR A 91 -10.45 8.37 -9.11
CA TYR A 91 -9.12 8.33 -8.52
C TYR A 91 -8.03 8.43 -9.60
N ASP A 92 -6.87 8.87 -9.18
CA ASP A 92 -5.68 9.00 -10.01
C ASP A 92 -4.62 7.97 -9.56
N VAL A 93 -4.08 7.24 -10.51
CA VAL A 93 -2.91 6.37 -10.31
C VAL A 93 -1.90 6.69 -11.41
N GLY A 94 -0.74 7.20 -11.02
CA GLY A 94 0.34 7.51 -11.95
C GLY A 94 -0.02 8.56 -13.02
N GLY A 95 -0.96 9.46 -12.72
CA GLY A 95 -1.45 10.47 -13.66
C GLY A 95 -2.64 10.02 -14.50
N GLN A 96 -3.07 8.77 -14.37
CA GLN A 96 -4.24 8.23 -15.07
C GLN A 96 -5.47 8.29 -14.17
N LYS A 97 -6.55 8.92 -14.65
CA LYS A 97 -7.84 8.98 -13.96
C LYS A 97 -8.68 7.75 -14.27
N LEU A 98 -9.17 7.12 -13.22
CA LEU A 98 -9.99 5.92 -13.26
C LEU A 98 -11.21 6.11 -12.36
N THR A 99 -12.20 5.24 -12.52
CA THR A 99 -13.42 5.26 -11.71
C THR A 99 -13.69 3.87 -11.15
N PHE A 100 -14.06 3.82 -9.88
CA PHE A 100 -14.55 2.62 -9.20
C PHE A 100 -15.97 2.89 -8.70
N GLY A 101 -16.91 2.03 -9.03
CA GLY A 101 -18.31 2.18 -8.64
C GLY A 101 -18.89 0.91 -8.05
N SER A 102 -19.90 1.08 -7.21
CA SER A 102 -20.70 0.00 -6.65
C SER A 102 -22.17 0.40 -6.62
N THR A 103 -23.05 -0.54 -6.99
CA THR A 103 -24.50 -0.38 -6.88
C THR A 103 -25.06 -0.98 -5.59
N ASN A 104 -24.22 -1.54 -4.74
CA ASN A 104 -24.64 -2.29 -3.55
C ASN A 104 -23.93 -1.86 -2.27
N ALA A 105 -22.99 -0.91 -2.34
CA ALA A 105 -22.20 -0.51 -1.18
C ALA A 105 -21.79 0.96 -1.22
N ILE A 106 -21.74 1.57 -0.05
CA ILE A 106 -21.11 2.86 0.22
C ILE A 106 -19.93 2.57 1.17
N TYR A 107 -18.74 3.07 0.80
CA TYR A 107 -17.51 2.77 1.54
C TYR A 107 -17.08 3.91 2.47
N ASN A 108 -17.82 5.02 2.48
CA ASN A 108 -17.53 6.21 3.30
C ASN A 108 -16.10 6.74 3.11
N LEU A 109 -15.66 6.80 1.85
CA LEU A 109 -14.34 7.26 1.50
C LEU A 109 -14.28 8.79 1.40
N LYS A 110 -13.08 9.32 1.56
CA LYS A 110 -12.78 10.74 1.43
C LYS A 110 -11.84 10.98 0.25
N VAL A 111 -11.93 12.16 -0.34
CA VAL A 111 -10.90 12.66 -1.25
C VAL A 111 -9.55 12.66 -0.53
N GLY A 112 -8.53 12.13 -1.19
CA GLY A 112 -7.20 11.99 -0.62
C GLY A 112 -6.52 10.67 -0.98
N PRO A 113 -5.31 10.44 -0.47
CA PRO A 113 -4.53 9.25 -0.78
C PRO A 113 -5.26 7.95 -0.45
N CYS A 114 -5.13 6.99 -1.35
CA CYS A 114 -5.85 5.72 -1.25
C CYS A 114 -5.00 4.52 -1.71
N GLN A 115 -5.37 3.36 -1.18
CA GLN A 115 -5.03 2.07 -1.73
C GLN A 115 -6.14 1.64 -2.69
N ILE A 116 -5.76 1.19 -3.87
CA ILE A 116 -6.63 0.48 -4.80
C ILE A 116 -6.34 -1.00 -4.61
N LYS A 117 -7.19 -1.65 -3.81
CA LYS A 117 -7.02 -3.07 -3.52
C LYS A 117 -7.42 -3.89 -4.74
N MET A 118 -6.46 -4.63 -5.27
CA MET A 118 -6.64 -5.44 -6.47
C MET A 118 -7.05 -6.86 -6.09
N GLU A 119 -7.94 -7.46 -6.86
CA GLU A 119 -8.29 -8.88 -6.78
C GLU A 119 -7.84 -9.68 -7.99
N GLY A 120 -7.17 -9.01 -8.92
CA GLY A 120 -6.59 -9.59 -10.13
C GLY A 120 -5.76 -8.54 -10.88
N PRO A 121 -5.09 -8.91 -11.99
CA PRO A 121 -4.19 -8.01 -12.72
C PRO A 121 -4.87 -6.72 -13.21
N ASN A 122 -6.16 -6.79 -13.53
CA ASN A 122 -6.96 -5.68 -14.03
C ASN A 122 -8.31 -5.55 -13.30
N ALA A 123 -8.42 -6.14 -12.12
CA ALA A 123 -9.65 -6.17 -11.34
C ALA A 123 -9.44 -5.49 -9.98
N VAL A 124 -10.27 -4.48 -9.73
CA VAL A 124 -10.28 -3.73 -8.47
C VAL A 124 -11.31 -4.35 -7.54
N GLU A 125 -10.89 -4.74 -6.34
CA GLU A 125 -11.79 -5.19 -5.28
C GLU A 125 -12.52 -4.00 -4.67
N ARG A 126 -11.76 -3.03 -4.17
CA ARG A 126 -12.27 -1.77 -3.62
C ARG A 126 -11.14 -0.77 -3.34
N LEU A 127 -11.53 0.43 -2.91
CA LEU A 127 -10.61 1.46 -2.45
C LEU A 127 -10.62 1.56 -0.92
N TYR A 128 -9.48 1.96 -0.35
CA TYR A 128 -9.31 2.29 1.06
C TYR A 128 -8.57 3.63 1.18
N ASN A 129 -9.01 4.49 2.08
CA ASN A 129 -8.19 5.65 2.45
C ASN A 129 -6.93 5.18 3.18
N LEU A 130 -5.82 5.86 2.92
CA LEU A 130 -4.57 5.67 3.65
C LEU A 130 -4.56 6.50 4.93
N SER A 131 -3.64 6.18 5.82
CA SER A 131 -3.40 6.91 7.06
C SER A 131 -2.27 7.90 6.91
N GLU A 132 -2.37 9.05 7.56
CA GLU A 132 -1.46 10.17 7.44
C GLU A 132 -0.34 10.15 8.49
N ARG A 133 0.87 10.53 8.07
CA ARG A 133 2.00 10.90 8.93
C ARG A 133 2.62 12.20 8.45
N LYS A 134 2.78 13.16 9.35
CA LYS A 134 3.53 14.39 9.05
C LYS A 134 5.02 14.07 8.95
N LEU A 135 5.67 14.56 7.91
CA LEU A 135 7.07 14.32 7.62
C LEU A 135 7.88 15.62 7.72
N ASP A 136 9.08 15.51 8.30
CA ASP A 136 10.08 16.59 8.28
C ASP A 136 10.91 16.54 7.00
N SER A 137 11.26 15.34 6.55
CA SER A 137 12.13 15.17 5.39
C SER A 137 11.97 13.81 4.74
N VAL A 138 12.38 13.73 3.49
CA VAL A 138 12.43 12.52 2.68
C VAL A 138 13.78 12.44 2.01
N SER A 139 14.46 11.29 2.11
CA SER A 139 15.77 11.07 1.49
C SER A 139 15.90 9.61 1.08
N GLY A 140 16.14 9.37 -0.20
CA GLY A 140 16.26 8.03 -0.76
C GLY A 140 14.98 7.20 -0.54
N SER A 141 15.10 6.10 0.17
CA SER A 141 14.00 5.19 0.50
C SER A 141 13.42 5.41 1.91
N THR A 142 13.81 6.48 2.59
CA THR A 142 13.47 6.75 3.99
C THR A 142 12.82 8.11 4.15
N ALA A 143 11.84 8.20 5.03
CA ALA A 143 11.26 9.45 5.49
C ALA A 143 11.49 9.60 7.01
N VAL A 144 11.62 10.85 7.46
CA VAL A 144 11.69 11.19 8.88
C VAL A 144 10.41 11.93 9.25
N GLY A 145 9.69 11.39 10.22
CA GLY A 145 8.49 12.04 10.76
C GLY A 145 8.82 13.19 11.70
N THR A 146 7.83 14.03 11.95
CA THR A 146 7.93 15.12 12.93
C THR A 146 8.17 14.62 14.37
N ASN A 147 7.95 13.33 14.61
CA ASN A 147 8.25 12.62 15.86
C ASN A 147 9.69 12.05 15.91
N ASN A 148 10.56 12.41 14.96
CA ASN A 148 11.91 11.89 14.77
C ASN A 148 11.99 10.38 14.46
N GLN A 149 10.88 9.72 14.19
CA GLN A 149 10.89 8.32 13.75
C GLN A 149 11.19 8.23 12.26
N LYS A 150 11.91 7.16 11.89
CA LYS A 150 12.19 6.83 10.48
C LYS A 150 11.13 5.88 9.96
N TYR A 151 10.72 6.13 8.73
CA TYR A 151 9.75 5.30 8.00
C TYR A 151 10.31 4.93 6.64
N THR A 152 9.94 3.76 6.17
CA THR A 152 10.36 3.28 4.86
C THR A 152 9.35 3.68 3.79
N LEU A 153 9.85 4.21 2.68
CA LEU A 153 9.06 4.47 1.50
C LEU A 153 8.88 3.17 0.68
N SER A 154 7.74 3.01 0.08
CA SER A 154 7.54 2.01 -0.96
C SER A 154 8.51 2.25 -2.12
N ASP A 155 8.98 1.19 -2.77
CA ASP A 155 9.90 1.29 -3.91
C ASP A 155 9.31 2.11 -5.06
N ASN A 156 7.99 2.09 -5.21
CA ASN A 156 7.22 2.84 -6.20
C ASN A 156 6.32 3.92 -5.56
N VAL A 157 6.79 4.56 -4.49
CA VAL A 157 6.03 5.60 -3.80
C VAL A 157 5.52 6.65 -4.80
N ALA A 158 4.22 6.94 -4.71
CA ALA A 158 3.59 7.96 -5.53
C ALA A 158 3.75 9.33 -4.85
N VAL A 159 4.09 10.36 -5.63
CA VAL A 159 4.28 11.72 -5.14
C VAL A 159 3.34 12.65 -5.87
N TYR A 160 2.58 13.42 -5.13
CA TYR A 160 1.68 14.45 -5.66
C TYR A 160 1.94 15.79 -4.97
N VAL A 161 1.85 16.85 -5.74
CA VAL A 161 1.73 18.22 -5.23
C VAL A 161 0.25 18.56 -5.18
N TYR A 162 -0.22 19.05 -4.02
CA TYR A 162 -1.58 19.53 -3.85
C TYR A 162 -1.57 21.05 -3.86
N GLU A 163 -2.16 21.64 -4.87
CA GLU A 163 -2.22 23.09 -5.06
C GLU A 163 -3.53 23.47 -5.77
N GLY A 164 -4.14 24.56 -5.33
CA GLY A 164 -5.37 25.05 -5.93
C GLY A 164 -6.56 24.10 -5.87
N GLY A 165 -6.58 23.19 -4.90
CA GLY A 165 -7.63 22.17 -4.76
C GLY A 165 -7.42 20.92 -5.62
N GLU A 166 -6.31 20.80 -6.32
CA GLU A 166 -6.01 19.69 -7.22
C GLU A 166 -4.72 18.96 -6.84
N TYR A 167 -4.72 17.65 -7.11
CA TYR A 167 -3.53 16.81 -6.98
C TYR A 167 -2.84 16.70 -8.34
N GLN A 168 -1.55 17.01 -8.36
CA GLN A 168 -0.72 16.91 -9.56
C GLN A 168 0.41 15.91 -9.33
N LEU A 169 0.54 14.93 -10.22
CA LEU A 169 1.61 13.96 -10.17
C LEU A 169 2.97 14.65 -10.21
N SER A 170 3.87 14.27 -9.32
CA SER A 170 5.19 14.81 -9.18
C SER A 170 6.21 13.70 -8.96
N SER A 171 7.36 14.02 -8.40
CA SER A 171 8.41 13.06 -8.05
C SER A 171 9.17 13.50 -6.81
N LEU A 172 9.87 12.56 -6.17
CA LEU A 172 10.75 12.86 -5.04
C LEU A 172 11.80 13.90 -5.41
N ALA A 173 12.39 13.82 -6.59
CA ALA A 173 13.39 14.76 -7.06
C ALA A 173 12.85 16.20 -7.15
N ARG A 174 11.60 16.36 -7.58
CA ARG A 174 10.95 17.67 -7.71
C ARG A 174 10.63 18.30 -6.37
N ILE A 175 10.18 17.52 -5.41
CA ILE A 175 9.79 18.04 -4.09
C ILE A 175 10.97 18.25 -3.15
N SER A 176 12.09 17.55 -3.34
CA SER A 176 13.26 17.64 -2.47
C SER A 176 13.99 18.99 -2.54
N GLY A 177 13.83 19.74 -3.63
CA GLY A 177 14.40 21.06 -3.81
C GLY A 177 13.49 22.24 -3.46
N GLY A 178 12.26 21.97 -3.03
CA GLY A 178 11.24 22.98 -2.75
C GLY A 178 10.93 23.14 -1.26
N ASN A 179 10.25 24.25 -0.94
CA ASN A 179 9.74 24.52 0.42
C ASN A 179 8.33 23.95 0.56
N TYR A 180 8.22 22.64 0.58
CA TYR A 180 6.94 21.96 0.75
C TYR A 180 6.75 21.49 2.19
N SER A 181 5.51 21.56 2.65
CA SER A 181 5.06 20.76 3.79
C SER A 181 4.74 19.36 3.30
N LEU A 182 5.35 18.33 3.89
CA LEU A 182 5.24 16.97 3.45
C LEU A 182 4.38 16.12 4.38
N THR A 183 3.50 15.31 3.81
CA THR A 183 2.78 14.26 4.52
C THR A 183 3.01 12.93 3.81
N GLY A 184 3.27 11.88 4.58
CA GLY A 184 3.35 10.50 4.10
C GLY A 184 2.05 9.77 4.43
N TRP A 185 1.60 8.95 3.50
CA TRP A 185 0.36 8.19 3.63
C TRP A 185 0.67 6.71 3.49
N TYR A 186 0.33 5.93 4.51
CA TYR A 186 0.67 4.52 4.62
C TYR A 186 -0.58 3.64 4.68
N ASP A 187 -0.43 2.41 4.23
CA ASP A 187 -1.50 1.41 4.19
C ASP A 187 -1.72 0.71 5.53
N LYS A 188 -0.66 0.38 6.21
CA LYS A 188 -0.65 -0.26 7.53
C LYS A 188 0.71 -0.05 8.19
N ASP A 189 0.82 -0.38 9.47
CA ASP A 189 2.09 -0.25 10.20
C ASP A 189 3.19 -1.11 9.58
N GLU A 190 4.44 -0.66 9.69
CA GLU A 190 5.60 -1.40 9.16
C GLU A 190 5.73 -2.77 9.82
N SER A 191 5.37 -2.90 11.09
CA SER A 191 5.34 -4.18 11.79
C SER A 191 4.29 -5.17 11.23
N ALA A 192 3.34 -4.69 10.45
CA ALA A 192 2.38 -5.49 9.71
C ALA A 192 2.73 -5.63 8.22
N GLY A 193 3.89 -5.16 7.80
CA GLY A 193 4.35 -5.19 6.41
C GLY A 193 4.08 -3.93 5.60
N GLY A 194 3.49 -2.89 6.21
CA GLY A 194 3.15 -1.64 5.54
C GLY A 194 4.36 -0.76 5.22
N ARG A 195 4.14 0.21 4.35
CA ARG A 195 5.10 1.27 3.97
C ARG A 195 4.37 2.56 3.67
N ILE A 196 5.09 3.66 3.59
CA ILE A 196 4.55 4.91 3.02
C ILE A 196 4.37 4.69 1.52
N ARG A 197 3.14 4.85 1.06
CA ARG A 197 2.70 4.58 -0.31
C ARG A 197 2.56 5.82 -1.16
N VAL A 198 2.17 6.93 -0.52
CA VAL A 198 1.91 8.20 -1.20
C VAL A 198 2.51 9.33 -0.35
N ILE A 199 3.14 10.29 -1.01
CA ILE A 199 3.60 11.53 -0.40
C ILE A 199 2.82 12.68 -1.03
N ILE A 200 2.25 13.53 -0.17
CA ILE A 200 1.60 14.77 -0.59
C ILE A 200 2.48 15.94 -0.16
N ALA A 201 2.84 16.78 -1.11
CA ALA A 201 3.55 18.03 -0.90
C ALA A 201 2.59 19.21 -1.07
N ARG A 202 2.62 20.15 -0.12
CA ARG A 202 1.78 21.36 -0.10
C ARG A 202 2.62 22.62 0.06
#